data_d181f69fbf715b3a400a574461c38f93
#
_entry.id   d181f69fbf715b3a400a574461c38f93
#
_cell.length_a   1.000
_cell.length_b   1.000
_cell.length_c   1.000
_cell.angle_alpha   90.00
_cell.angle_beta   90.00
_cell.angle_gamma   90.00
#
_symmetry.space_group_name_H-M   'P 1'
#
loop_
_entity.id
_entity.type
_entity.pdbx_description
1 polymer ?
#
loop_
_entity_poly.entity_id
_entity_poly.type
_entity_poly.pdbx_seq_one_letter_code
_entity_poly.pdbx_strand_id
1 'polypeptide(L)'
;MVRPARVLPLLAILVFAAVALGAPGRAAARTWPPGAPFKVVVVERMSDATFKLLAERGAVGLFRPSYGPTTNRRRALAQLVRGAEVNARLGGVPSGKPLINANKAAVFHDCRMCIVVKLPPRGWPFANHRLYRIAVIGRGFHGLLTSRTTRIPGLVSIVDVAPTALGQAGRGMSWTPSSAPVAHLDRLDAQIHDEDRLKYAGIFIAAALAILLALLGWRAARTAIPAALLASLALGAFHVTNEVAIVAVFTALSALGALWLARVCRDDLRLLGLIVFVLLAYFAVFVKRPEWAAVTPLGPDQNLRFWGIGDQIGTLLFAPLLMGAVIARQRLGWIGFTVFSLFGVFVMTDNRLGANGGGAIGLGLALAVLAARLSRRGLPAFVGALTATAAIVLAMVQHGLASPGPNHLRSAFGSGITGFLDVAVNRVPLVYAPAVHDWPLTLPLAVLLVASGVLAFHVNRARAARDLLLALATGVIASLLINDATGFMLAGGIACASAVARFAPSGAPVRLPVLSRLLRPGREAARGYLP
;
A
#
# COMPACT_ATOMS: atom_id res chain seq x y z
N MET A 1 -17.02 5.99 37.63
CA MET A 1 -17.23 5.12 36.46
C MET A 1 -16.57 5.73 35.23
N VAL A 2 -15.48 5.12 34.74
CA VAL A 2 -14.79 5.55 33.51
C VAL A 2 -15.65 5.12 32.33
N ARG A 3 -16.16 6.07 31.55
CA ARG A 3 -16.98 5.77 30.37
C ARG A 3 -16.14 4.96 29.36
N PRO A 4 -16.56 3.75 28.95
CA PRO A 4 -15.76 2.83 28.10
C PRO A 4 -15.30 3.45 26.77
N ALA A 5 -16.00 4.45 26.26
CA ALA A 5 -15.61 5.18 25.04
C ALA A 5 -14.30 6.00 25.18
N ARG A 6 -13.76 6.19 26.39
CA ARG A 6 -12.51 6.94 26.60
C ARG A 6 -11.26 6.05 26.58
N VAL A 7 -11.44 4.74 26.70
CA VAL A 7 -10.32 3.77 26.78
C VAL A 7 -10.01 3.18 25.40
N LEU A 8 -10.98 3.18 24.47
CA LEU A 8 -10.85 2.54 23.18
C LEU A 8 -9.64 3.04 22.33
N PRO A 9 -9.38 4.36 22.19
CA PRO A 9 -8.24 4.83 21.40
C PRO A 9 -6.89 4.54 22.07
N LEU A 10 -6.82 4.56 23.40
CA LEU A 10 -5.59 4.18 24.13
C LEU A 10 -5.35 2.66 24.05
N LEU A 11 -6.41 1.86 24.15
CA LEU A 11 -6.33 0.41 23.99
C LEU A 11 -5.93 0.05 22.56
N ALA A 12 -6.46 0.76 21.55
CA ALA A 12 -6.09 0.57 20.15
C ALA A 12 -4.61 0.90 19.90
N ILE A 13 -4.08 1.97 20.48
CA ILE A 13 -2.65 2.33 20.40
C ILE A 13 -1.79 1.30 21.14
N LEU A 14 -2.20 0.82 22.31
CA LEU A 14 -1.50 -0.22 23.06
C LEU A 14 -1.55 -1.57 22.36
N VAL A 15 -2.70 -1.96 21.82
CA VAL A 15 -2.84 -3.18 21.01
C VAL A 15 -1.99 -3.08 19.75
N PHE A 16 -1.94 -1.91 19.10
CA PHE A 16 -1.07 -1.68 17.96
C PHE A 16 0.40 -1.82 18.33
N ALA A 17 0.83 -1.19 19.43
CA ALA A 17 2.20 -1.31 19.92
C ALA A 17 2.53 -2.77 20.26
N ALA A 18 1.63 -3.49 20.92
CA ALA A 18 1.78 -4.91 21.23
C ALA A 18 1.81 -5.79 19.97
N VAL A 19 0.95 -5.52 18.98
CA VAL A 19 0.93 -6.25 17.69
C VAL A 19 2.14 -5.88 16.83
N ALA A 20 2.58 -4.63 16.85
CA ALA A 20 3.76 -4.18 16.12
C ALA A 20 5.06 -4.76 16.72
N LEU A 21 5.12 -4.89 18.03
CA LEU A 21 6.28 -5.44 18.77
C LEU A 21 6.23 -6.97 18.91
N GLY A 22 5.04 -7.55 18.99
CA GLY A 22 4.83 -8.96 19.30
C GLY A 22 4.39 -9.84 18.14
N ALA A 23 4.31 -9.33 16.90
CA ALA A 23 4.02 -10.19 15.77
C ALA A 23 5.20 -11.15 15.56
N PRO A 24 5.06 -12.46 15.92
CA PRO A 24 6.06 -13.42 15.53
C PRO A 24 6.16 -13.33 14.02
N GLY A 25 7.37 -13.11 13.53
CA GLY A 25 7.61 -13.21 12.11
C GLY A 25 6.92 -14.47 11.60
N ARG A 26 6.21 -14.41 10.46
CA ARG A 26 5.65 -15.60 9.79
C ARG A 26 6.67 -16.72 9.97
N ALA A 27 6.19 -17.91 10.33
CA ALA A 27 7.02 -19.09 10.44
C ALA A 27 8.07 -19.03 9.34
N ALA A 28 9.32 -18.93 9.73
CA ALA A 28 10.42 -18.56 8.84
C ALA A 28 10.27 -19.40 7.58
N ALA A 29 9.98 -18.77 6.46
CA ALA A 29 9.96 -19.46 5.19
C ALA A 29 11.27 -20.24 5.17
N ARG A 30 11.21 -21.59 5.09
CA ARG A 30 12.39 -22.43 5.27
C ARG A 30 13.45 -21.95 4.29
N THR A 31 14.44 -21.23 4.82
CA THR A 31 15.60 -20.82 4.05
C THR A 31 16.43 -22.07 3.85
N TRP A 32 16.68 -22.38 2.62
CA TRP A 32 17.47 -23.53 2.25
C TRP A 32 18.97 -23.22 2.33
N PRO A 33 19.81 -24.22 2.64
CA PRO A 33 21.25 -24.01 2.72
C PRO A 33 21.83 -23.63 1.35
N PRO A 34 22.90 -22.82 1.31
CA PRO A 34 23.62 -22.54 0.07
C PRO A 34 24.09 -23.88 -0.56
N GLY A 35 23.89 -24.00 -1.84
CA GLY A 35 24.23 -25.23 -2.55
C GLY A 35 24.20 -25.04 -4.06
N ALA A 36 24.36 -26.11 -4.81
CA ALA A 36 24.47 -26.08 -6.27
C ALA A 36 23.32 -25.27 -6.92
N PRO A 37 23.61 -24.49 -7.96
CA PRO A 37 22.60 -23.63 -8.62
C PRO A 37 21.51 -24.47 -9.28
N PHE A 38 20.28 -23.92 -9.32
CA PHE A 38 19.21 -24.51 -10.11
C PHE A 38 19.41 -24.20 -11.58
N LYS A 39 19.14 -25.18 -12.42
CA LYS A 39 19.03 -24.97 -13.87
C LYS A 39 17.72 -24.25 -14.18
N VAL A 40 17.76 -23.13 -14.88
CA VAL A 40 16.54 -22.41 -15.30
C VAL A 40 16.14 -22.88 -16.69
N VAL A 41 14.91 -23.40 -16.80
CA VAL A 41 14.33 -23.94 -18.03
C VAL A 41 13.13 -23.07 -18.44
N VAL A 42 13.22 -22.46 -19.60
CA VAL A 42 12.16 -21.64 -20.16
C VAL A 42 11.38 -22.44 -21.19
N VAL A 43 10.07 -22.55 -20.95
CA VAL A 43 9.14 -23.25 -21.84
C VAL A 43 8.18 -22.26 -22.54
N GLU A 44 7.74 -22.61 -23.73
CA GLU A 44 6.75 -21.83 -24.47
C GLU A 44 5.32 -22.26 -24.14
N ARG A 45 5.14 -23.54 -23.93
CA ARG A 45 3.83 -24.15 -23.59
C ARG A 45 3.98 -24.96 -22.32
N MET A 46 2.99 -24.89 -21.46
CA MET A 46 2.86 -25.69 -20.25
C MET A 46 1.37 -26.05 -20.13
N SER A 47 1.04 -27.29 -20.47
CA SER A 47 -0.33 -27.80 -20.36
C SER A 47 -0.74 -27.94 -18.89
N ASP A 48 -2.03 -28.07 -18.63
CA ASP A 48 -2.54 -28.31 -17.28
C ASP A 48 -2.03 -29.65 -16.72
N ALA A 49 -1.98 -30.69 -17.55
CA ALA A 49 -1.41 -31.99 -17.17
C ALA A 49 0.05 -31.87 -16.78
N THR A 50 0.84 -31.16 -17.59
CA THR A 50 2.24 -30.89 -17.28
C THR A 50 2.40 -30.13 -15.97
N PHE A 51 1.57 -29.12 -15.75
CA PHE A 51 1.64 -28.29 -14.53
C PHE A 51 1.26 -29.10 -13.28
N LYS A 52 0.25 -29.97 -13.37
CA LYS A 52 -0.12 -30.91 -12.29
C LYS A 52 1.04 -31.84 -11.95
N LEU A 53 1.69 -32.44 -12.96
CA LEU A 53 2.86 -33.28 -12.75
C LEU A 53 4.03 -32.53 -12.06
N LEU A 54 4.26 -31.27 -12.43
CA LEU A 54 5.26 -30.44 -11.76
C LEU A 54 4.88 -30.14 -10.31
N ALA A 55 3.59 -29.95 -10.01
CA ALA A 55 3.10 -29.72 -8.65
C ALA A 55 3.27 -30.94 -7.73
N GLU A 56 3.21 -32.15 -8.28
CA GLU A 56 3.50 -33.40 -7.54
C GLU A 56 5.00 -33.53 -7.21
N ARG A 57 5.88 -32.99 -8.05
CA ARG A 57 7.33 -33.14 -7.94
C ARG A 57 8.04 -31.98 -7.25
N GLY A 58 7.33 -30.85 -7.04
CA GLY A 58 7.94 -29.65 -6.50
C GLY A 58 6.93 -28.61 -6.00
N ALA A 59 7.36 -27.38 -5.85
CA ALA A 59 6.51 -26.26 -5.54
C ALA A 59 6.13 -25.50 -6.79
N VAL A 60 4.88 -25.07 -6.88
CA VAL A 60 4.31 -24.35 -8.03
C VAL A 60 3.80 -22.98 -7.65
N GLY A 61 3.75 -22.08 -8.64
CA GLY A 61 3.30 -20.72 -8.45
C GLY A 61 2.93 -20.02 -9.75
N LEU A 62 2.46 -18.81 -9.60
CA LEU A 62 2.15 -17.87 -10.66
C LEU A 62 3.08 -16.65 -10.56
N PHE A 63 3.32 -15.99 -11.67
CA PHE A 63 4.05 -14.73 -11.69
C PHE A 63 3.60 -13.83 -12.84
N ARG A 64 3.77 -12.52 -12.67
CA ARG A 64 3.59 -11.55 -13.75
C ARG A 64 4.91 -11.39 -14.52
N PRO A 65 4.89 -11.40 -15.87
CA PRO A 65 6.11 -11.55 -16.66
C PRO A 65 6.97 -10.28 -16.74
N SER A 66 6.42 -9.12 -16.41
CA SER A 66 7.20 -7.87 -16.38
C SER A 66 6.53 -6.80 -15.53
N TYR A 67 7.27 -5.76 -15.24
CA TYR A 67 6.76 -4.54 -14.61
C TYR A 67 6.16 -3.60 -15.66
N GLY A 68 5.03 -2.94 -15.34
CA GLY A 68 4.37 -1.98 -16.20
C GLY A 68 3.19 -2.54 -16.99
N PRO A 69 2.46 -1.68 -17.72
CA PRO A 69 1.18 -2.00 -18.36
C PRO A 69 1.31 -2.96 -19.54
N THR A 70 2.48 -3.06 -20.16
CA THR A 70 2.73 -3.93 -21.29
C THR A 70 3.90 -4.87 -21.08
N THR A 71 3.88 -6.02 -21.73
CA THR A 71 4.93 -7.03 -21.68
C THR A 71 5.22 -7.63 -23.04
N ASN A 72 6.40 -8.22 -23.20
CA ASN A 72 6.74 -9.15 -24.26
C ASN A 72 7.79 -10.15 -23.76
N ARG A 73 8.04 -11.21 -24.54
CA ARG A 73 8.99 -12.26 -24.18
C ARG A 73 10.42 -11.74 -23.93
N ARG A 74 10.90 -10.80 -24.76
CA ARG A 74 12.27 -10.24 -24.64
C ARG A 74 12.44 -9.54 -23.30
N ARG A 75 11.48 -8.71 -22.90
CA ARG A 75 11.49 -7.98 -21.64
C ARG A 75 11.39 -8.93 -20.45
N ALA A 76 10.44 -9.88 -20.52
CA ALA A 76 10.27 -10.89 -19.46
C ALA A 76 11.55 -11.72 -19.25
N LEU A 77 12.16 -12.21 -20.33
CA LEU A 77 13.43 -12.96 -20.26
C LEU A 77 14.56 -12.12 -19.69
N ALA A 78 14.65 -10.86 -20.09
CA ALA A 78 15.70 -9.96 -19.59
C ALA A 78 15.57 -9.69 -18.08
N GLN A 79 14.36 -9.52 -17.56
CA GLN A 79 14.11 -9.37 -16.12
C GLN A 79 14.41 -10.67 -15.37
N LEU A 80 13.99 -11.79 -15.91
CA LEU A 80 14.24 -13.11 -15.34
C LEU A 80 15.73 -13.39 -15.15
N VAL A 81 16.53 -13.21 -16.20
CA VAL A 81 17.97 -13.57 -16.15
C VAL A 81 18.82 -12.56 -15.38
N ARG A 82 18.34 -11.33 -15.22
CA ARG A 82 19.05 -10.28 -14.47
C ARG A 82 18.55 -10.10 -13.03
N GLY A 83 17.38 -10.64 -12.70
CA GLY A 83 16.75 -10.43 -11.40
C GLY A 83 16.50 -8.95 -11.09
N ALA A 84 16.26 -8.14 -12.13
CA ALA A 84 16.08 -6.69 -12.05
C ALA A 84 14.74 -6.27 -12.62
N GLU A 85 14.08 -5.32 -11.94
CA GLU A 85 12.83 -4.72 -12.38
C GLU A 85 13.10 -3.70 -13.49
N VAL A 86 12.28 -3.72 -14.55
CA VAL A 86 12.28 -2.69 -15.59
C VAL A 86 10.86 -2.27 -15.88
N ASN A 87 10.61 -0.98 -15.76
CA ASN A 87 9.31 -0.44 -16.09
C ASN A 87 9.12 -0.37 -17.61
N ALA A 88 7.98 -0.89 -18.08
CA ALA A 88 7.64 -0.92 -19.49
C ALA A 88 7.52 0.46 -20.14
N ARG A 89 7.13 1.48 -19.37
CA ARG A 89 6.97 2.86 -19.86
C ARG A 89 8.32 3.53 -20.18
N LEU A 90 9.40 3.09 -19.55
CA LEU A 90 10.75 3.57 -19.89
C LEU A 90 11.32 2.93 -21.15
N GLY A 91 10.59 2.02 -21.81
CA GLY A 91 11.01 1.40 -23.06
C GLY A 91 12.24 0.51 -22.99
N GLY A 92 12.87 0.42 -21.82
CA GLY A 92 14.15 -0.22 -21.64
C GLY A 92 14.08 -1.74 -21.45
N VAL A 93 15.13 -2.41 -21.91
CA VAL A 93 15.52 -3.73 -21.44
C VAL A 93 16.49 -3.50 -20.28
N PRO A 94 16.44 -4.29 -19.17
CA PRO A 94 17.38 -4.13 -18.08
C PRO A 94 18.81 -4.05 -18.62
N SER A 95 19.56 -3.02 -18.21
CA SER A 95 20.99 -2.90 -18.48
C SER A 95 21.78 -3.89 -17.60
N GLY A 96 23.01 -4.17 -17.95
CA GLY A 96 23.90 -5.04 -17.19
C GLY A 96 23.97 -6.48 -17.71
N LYS A 97 24.95 -7.21 -17.19
CA LYS A 97 25.20 -8.62 -17.57
C LYS A 97 24.12 -9.55 -16.97
N PRO A 98 23.70 -10.61 -17.68
CA PRO A 98 22.85 -11.63 -17.09
C PRO A 98 23.52 -12.28 -15.87
N LEU A 99 22.76 -12.47 -14.79
CA LEU A 99 23.21 -13.17 -13.59
C LEU A 99 23.16 -14.70 -13.79
N ILE A 100 22.23 -15.16 -14.62
CA ILE A 100 22.01 -16.57 -14.91
C ILE A 100 21.76 -16.80 -16.39
N ASN A 101 22.00 -18.03 -16.83
CA ASN A 101 21.60 -18.50 -18.16
C ASN A 101 20.24 -19.21 -18.08
N ALA A 102 19.39 -18.96 -19.04
CA ALA A 102 18.12 -19.63 -19.19
C ALA A 102 18.15 -20.52 -20.43
N ASN A 103 17.99 -21.80 -20.25
CA ASN A 103 17.98 -22.78 -21.33
C ASN A 103 16.58 -22.96 -21.88
N LYS A 104 16.44 -22.98 -23.21
CA LYS A 104 15.19 -23.43 -23.83
C LYS A 104 15.15 -24.95 -23.77
N ALA A 105 14.06 -25.51 -23.31
CA ALA A 105 13.82 -26.94 -23.41
C ALA A 105 12.36 -27.19 -23.80
N ALA A 106 12.18 -28.09 -24.76
CA ALA A 106 10.85 -28.61 -25.10
C ALA A 106 10.41 -29.69 -24.08
N VAL A 107 11.37 -30.36 -23.44
CA VAL A 107 11.14 -31.47 -22.53
C VAL A 107 12.02 -31.27 -21.26
N PHE A 108 11.42 -31.42 -20.09
CA PHE A 108 12.09 -31.22 -18.78
C PHE A 108 11.83 -32.41 -17.82
N HIS A 109 11.47 -33.59 -18.36
CA HIS A 109 11.09 -34.77 -17.56
C HIS A 109 12.17 -35.24 -16.60
N ASP A 110 13.45 -35.10 -16.96
CA ASP A 110 14.58 -35.61 -16.15
C ASP A 110 15.22 -34.56 -15.24
N CYS A 111 14.55 -33.40 -15.09
CA CYS A 111 15.13 -32.34 -14.29
C CYS A 111 14.92 -32.60 -12.79
N ARG A 112 16.03 -32.84 -12.07
CA ARG A 112 16.05 -33.07 -10.61
C ARG A 112 16.21 -31.79 -9.80
N MET A 113 16.85 -30.75 -10.38
CA MET A 113 17.08 -29.45 -9.74
C MET A 113 16.88 -28.34 -10.77
N CYS A 114 15.63 -27.89 -10.93
CA CYS A 114 15.34 -26.86 -11.91
C CYS A 114 14.19 -25.93 -11.51
N ILE A 115 14.24 -24.76 -12.13
CA ILE A 115 13.14 -23.80 -12.15
C ILE A 115 12.57 -23.82 -13.56
N VAL A 116 11.34 -24.27 -13.71
CA VAL A 116 10.61 -24.31 -14.99
C VAL A 116 9.72 -23.09 -15.08
N VAL A 117 9.92 -22.26 -16.09
CA VAL A 117 9.21 -20.97 -16.24
C VAL A 117 8.53 -20.90 -17.59
N LYS A 118 7.21 -20.72 -17.60
CA LYS A 118 6.48 -20.40 -18.82
C LYS A 118 6.59 -18.91 -19.08
N LEU A 119 7.16 -18.50 -20.21
CA LEU A 119 7.22 -17.10 -20.61
C LEU A 119 6.14 -16.74 -21.64
N PRO A 120 5.82 -15.44 -21.79
CA PRO A 120 4.93 -14.95 -22.84
C PRO A 120 5.34 -15.45 -24.24
N PRO A 121 4.40 -15.51 -25.18
CA PRO A 121 4.72 -15.81 -26.56
C PRO A 121 5.65 -14.75 -27.16
N ARG A 122 6.33 -15.10 -28.25
CA ARG A 122 7.09 -14.13 -29.05
C ARG A 122 6.13 -13.20 -29.76
N GLY A 123 6.51 -11.95 -29.97
CA GLY A 123 5.72 -10.98 -30.71
C GLY A 123 5.83 -9.57 -30.14
N TRP A 124 4.93 -8.72 -30.61
CA TRP A 124 4.80 -7.34 -30.18
C TRP A 124 4.41 -7.23 -28.69
N PRO A 125 4.71 -6.12 -28.03
CA PRO A 125 4.22 -5.87 -26.67
C PRO A 125 2.69 -5.94 -26.61
N PHE A 126 2.18 -6.57 -25.57
CA PHE A 126 0.74 -6.70 -25.29
C PHE A 126 0.47 -6.36 -23.82
N ALA A 127 -0.81 -6.19 -23.49
CA ALA A 127 -1.23 -5.83 -22.15
C ALA A 127 -0.79 -6.88 -21.10
N ASN A 128 -0.22 -6.40 -19.98
CA ASN A 128 0.38 -7.24 -18.96
C ASN A 128 -0.64 -7.65 -17.87
N HIS A 129 -1.76 -8.26 -18.30
CA HIS A 129 -2.84 -8.69 -17.39
C HIS A 129 -2.80 -10.16 -17.02
N ARG A 130 -1.92 -10.94 -17.65
CA ARG A 130 -1.91 -12.40 -17.47
C ARG A 130 -0.80 -12.83 -16.53
N LEU A 131 -1.13 -13.77 -15.66
CA LEU A 131 -0.15 -14.51 -14.89
C LEU A 131 0.37 -15.71 -15.67
N TYR A 132 1.59 -16.10 -15.36
CA TYR A 132 2.28 -17.23 -15.99
C TYR A 132 2.73 -18.22 -14.94
N ARG A 133 2.76 -19.49 -15.32
CA ARG A 133 3.09 -20.61 -14.44
C ARG A 133 4.59 -20.76 -14.24
N ILE A 134 4.98 -21.09 -13.02
CA ILE A 134 6.35 -21.39 -12.62
C ILE A 134 6.35 -22.57 -11.67
N ALA A 135 7.40 -23.41 -11.76
CA ALA A 135 7.61 -24.51 -10.85
C ALA A 135 9.09 -24.57 -10.44
N VAL A 136 9.34 -24.97 -9.19
CA VAL A 136 10.69 -25.25 -8.66
C VAL A 136 10.73 -26.70 -8.21
N ILE A 137 11.65 -27.49 -8.79
CA ILE A 137 11.83 -28.91 -8.49
C ILE A 137 13.15 -29.09 -7.77
N GLY A 138 13.17 -29.90 -6.74
CA GLY A 138 14.36 -30.24 -5.96
C GLY A 138 14.46 -29.53 -4.62
N ARG A 139 15.42 -29.94 -3.82
CA ARG A 139 15.72 -29.39 -2.48
C ARG A 139 14.53 -29.30 -1.52
N GLY A 140 13.57 -30.21 -1.63
CA GLY A 140 12.40 -30.23 -0.74
C GLY A 140 11.38 -29.14 -1.02
N PHE A 141 11.45 -28.45 -2.16
CA PHE A 141 10.37 -27.60 -2.61
C PHE A 141 9.11 -28.44 -2.84
N HIS A 142 7.98 -28.08 -2.21
CA HIS A 142 6.68 -28.71 -2.43
C HIS A 142 5.53 -27.77 -2.06
N GLY A 143 4.38 -27.92 -2.69
CA GLY A 143 3.21 -27.09 -2.47
C GLY A 143 3.24 -25.77 -3.23
N LEU A 144 3.00 -24.65 -2.56
CA LEU A 144 2.92 -23.32 -3.17
C LEU A 144 4.23 -22.56 -3.05
N LEU A 145 4.72 -22.01 -4.16
CA LEU A 145 5.79 -21.03 -4.13
C LEU A 145 5.37 -19.77 -3.40
N THR A 146 6.29 -19.16 -2.70
CA THR A 146 6.12 -17.85 -2.08
C THR A 146 7.43 -17.07 -2.15
N SER A 147 7.34 -15.75 -2.07
CA SER A 147 8.52 -14.89 -2.03
C SER A 147 8.33 -13.73 -1.07
N ARG A 148 9.43 -13.09 -0.69
CA ARG A 148 9.37 -11.84 0.09
C ARG A 148 8.91 -10.66 -0.75
N THR A 149 8.99 -10.78 -2.08
CA THR A 149 8.61 -9.74 -3.02
C THR A 149 7.09 -9.60 -3.13
N THR A 150 6.36 -10.73 -3.18
CA THR A 150 4.90 -10.74 -3.31
C THR A 150 4.17 -11.00 -1.99
N ARG A 151 4.76 -11.79 -1.10
CA ARG A 151 4.22 -12.21 0.21
C ARG A 151 2.92 -13.00 0.16
N ILE A 152 2.45 -13.37 -1.01
CA ILE A 152 1.23 -14.14 -1.22
C ILE A 152 1.61 -15.58 -1.58
N PRO A 153 1.14 -16.59 -0.84
CA PRO A 153 1.34 -17.99 -1.23
C PRO A 153 0.77 -18.27 -2.62
N GLY A 154 1.56 -18.92 -3.45
CA GLY A 154 1.22 -19.17 -4.85
C GLY A 154 1.64 -18.07 -5.83
N LEU A 155 2.04 -16.89 -5.34
CA LEU A 155 2.46 -15.78 -6.19
C LEU A 155 3.91 -15.39 -5.93
N VAL A 156 4.70 -15.28 -6.99
CA VAL A 156 6.12 -14.88 -6.93
C VAL A 156 6.42 -13.80 -7.97
N SER A 157 7.52 -13.10 -7.82
CA SER A 157 7.98 -12.14 -8.81
C SER A 157 8.97 -12.78 -9.78
N ILE A 158 8.95 -12.34 -11.03
CA ILE A 158 9.91 -12.78 -12.05
C ILE A 158 11.36 -12.46 -11.64
N VAL A 159 11.57 -11.40 -10.86
CA VAL A 159 12.91 -11.01 -10.36
C VAL A 159 13.43 -11.94 -9.26
N ASP A 160 12.60 -12.77 -8.65
CA ASP A 160 12.99 -13.75 -7.64
C ASP A 160 13.65 -15.00 -8.26
N VAL A 161 13.52 -15.18 -9.58
CA VAL A 161 14.04 -16.37 -10.28
C VAL A 161 15.56 -16.43 -10.24
N ALA A 162 16.26 -15.34 -10.60
CA ALA A 162 17.71 -15.32 -10.60
C ALA A 162 18.32 -15.52 -9.21
N PRO A 163 17.89 -14.83 -8.14
CA PRO A 163 18.35 -15.10 -6.78
C PRO A 163 18.10 -16.54 -6.32
N THR A 164 16.95 -17.12 -6.69
CA THR A 164 16.63 -18.52 -6.38
C THR A 164 17.58 -19.47 -7.12
N ALA A 165 17.80 -19.24 -8.41
CA ALA A 165 18.69 -20.06 -9.22
C ALA A 165 20.13 -20.06 -8.69
N LEU A 166 20.59 -18.91 -8.19
CA LEU A 166 21.93 -18.74 -7.62
C LEU A 166 22.04 -19.19 -6.15
N GLY A 167 20.96 -19.61 -5.54
CA GLY A 167 21.01 -20.00 -4.14
C GLY A 167 21.20 -18.86 -3.15
N GLN A 168 20.81 -17.65 -3.50
CA GLN A 168 20.96 -16.49 -2.62
C GLN A 168 19.96 -16.54 -1.47
N ALA A 169 20.46 -16.86 -0.28
CA ALA A 169 19.63 -16.93 0.92
C ALA A 169 18.91 -15.61 1.19
N GLY A 170 17.58 -15.71 1.47
CA GLY A 170 16.75 -14.57 1.82
C GLY A 170 16.32 -13.65 0.68
N ARG A 171 16.78 -13.88 -0.56
CA ARG A 171 16.41 -13.13 -1.76
C ARG A 171 15.59 -13.92 -2.78
N GLY A 172 15.60 -15.23 -2.68
CA GLY A 172 14.91 -16.11 -3.61
C GLY A 172 13.50 -16.49 -3.16
N MET A 173 12.89 -17.35 -3.95
CA MET A 173 11.62 -18.00 -3.64
C MET A 173 11.79 -18.99 -2.50
N SER A 174 10.73 -19.16 -1.74
CA SER A 174 10.53 -20.22 -0.76
C SER A 174 9.21 -20.93 -1.06
N TRP A 175 8.75 -21.80 -0.16
CA TRP A 175 7.53 -22.55 -0.38
C TRP A 175 6.74 -22.75 0.92
N THR A 176 5.44 -22.97 0.77
CA THR A 176 4.53 -23.33 1.85
C THR A 176 3.79 -24.62 1.48
N PRO A 177 3.61 -25.56 2.42
CA PRO A 177 2.83 -26.76 2.16
C PRO A 177 1.40 -26.43 1.71
N SER A 178 0.90 -27.21 0.75
CA SER A 178 -0.49 -27.13 0.30
C SER A 178 -0.94 -28.50 -0.17
N SER A 179 -2.14 -28.91 0.22
CA SER A 179 -2.75 -30.18 -0.22
C SER A 179 -3.33 -30.10 -1.64
N ALA A 180 -3.69 -28.89 -2.09
CA ALA A 180 -4.29 -28.68 -3.41
C ALA A 180 -3.70 -27.43 -4.09
N PRO A 181 -2.36 -27.44 -4.41
CA PRO A 181 -1.70 -26.24 -4.89
C PRO A 181 -2.26 -25.73 -6.22
N VAL A 182 -2.59 -26.61 -7.17
CA VAL A 182 -3.12 -26.20 -8.49
C VAL A 182 -4.48 -25.53 -8.33
N ALA A 183 -5.41 -26.13 -7.57
CA ALA A 183 -6.73 -25.54 -7.35
C ALA A 183 -6.66 -24.19 -6.59
N HIS A 184 -5.66 -24.02 -5.73
CA HIS A 184 -5.40 -22.71 -5.10
C HIS A 184 -4.94 -21.69 -6.13
N LEU A 185 -4.03 -22.06 -7.03
CA LEU A 185 -3.50 -21.18 -8.07
C LEU A 185 -4.56 -20.79 -9.09
N ASP A 186 -5.42 -21.72 -9.50
CA ASP A 186 -6.50 -21.43 -10.43
C ASP A 186 -7.50 -20.41 -9.85
N ARG A 187 -7.84 -20.52 -8.56
CA ARG A 187 -8.67 -19.52 -7.87
C ARG A 187 -7.98 -18.18 -7.75
N LEU A 188 -6.70 -18.16 -7.40
CA LEU A 188 -5.91 -16.95 -7.27
C LEU A 188 -5.74 -16.23 -8.62
N ASP A 189 -5.53 -16.98 -9.71
CA ASP A 189 -5.44 -16.43 -11.07
C ASP A 189 -6.75 -15.78 -11.51
N ALA A 190 -7.89 -16.48 -11.30
CA ALA A 190 -9.21 -15.95 -11.58
C ALA A 190 -9.49 -14.66 -10.80
N GLN A 191 -9.22 -14.67 -9.48
CA GLN A 191 -9.45 -13.51 -8.62
C GLN A 191 -8.59 -12.32 -9.04
N ILE A 192 -7.29 -12.52 -9.30
CA ILE A 192 -6.39 -11.46 -9.76
C ILE A 192 -6.83 -10.92 -11.13
N HIS A 193 -7.31 -11.79 -12.02
CA HIS A 193 -7.78 -11.39 -13.35
C HIS A 193 -9.00 -10.47 -13.28
N ASP A 194 -10.00 -10.83 -12.46
CA ASP A 194 -11.22 -10.05 -12.28
C ASP A 194 -10.92 -8.69 -11.62
N GLU A 195 -10.09 -8.70 -10.58
CA GLU A 195 -9.73 -7.48 -9.85
C GLU A 195 -8.84 -6.53 -10.66
N ASP A 196 -7.93 -7.03 -11.50
CA ASP A 196 -7.05 -6.21 -12.34
C ASP A 196 -7.82 -5.30 -13.30
N ARG A 197 -8.97 -5.76 -13.79
CA ARG A 197 -9.88 -4.99 -14.65
C ARG A 197 -10.64 -3.92 -13.89
N LEU A 198 -10.82 -4.09 -12.59
CA LEU A 198 -11.65 -3.22 -11.76
C LEU A 198 -10.86 -2.19 -10.95
N LYS A 199 -9.55 -2.08 -11.17
CA LYS A 199 -8.67 -1.13 -10.46
C LYS A 199 -9.20 0.30 -10.43
N TYR A 200 -9.57 0.82 -11.61
CA TYR A 200 -10.12 2.17 -11.70
C TYR A 200 -11.56 2.24 -11.17
N ALA A 201 -12.35 1.18 -11.38
CA ALA A 201 -13.73 1.15 -10.91
C ALA A 201 -13.82 1.32 -9.39
N GLY A 202 -12.97 0.63 -8.63
CA GLY A 202 -12.96 0.71 -7.17
C GLY A 202 -12.75 2.13 -6.64
N ILE A 203 -11.73 2.83 -7.14
CA ILE A 203 -11.45 4.20 -6.69
C ILE A 203 -12.47 5.21 -7.22
N PHE A 204 -13.02 5.01 -8.43
CA PHE A 204 -14.07 5.86 -8.96
C PHE A 204 -15.38 5.70 -8.19
N ILE A 205 -15.74 4.48 -7.79
CA ILE A 205 -16.91 4.23 -6.92
C ILE A 205 -16.72 4.94 -5.59
N ALA A 206 -15.54 4.81 -4.97
CA ALA A 206 -15.25 5.50 -3.71
C ALA A 206 -15.34 7.03 -3.85
N ALA A 207 -14.81 7.58 -4.94
CA ALA A 207 -14.88 9.02 -5.24
C ALA A 207 -16.32 9.48 -5.50
N ALA A 208 -17.05 8.77 -6.37
CA ALA A 208 -18.44 9.08 -6.70
C ALA A 208 -19.36 9.02 -5.48
N LEU A 209 -19.17 8.01 -4.62
CA LEU A 209 -19.90 7.88 -3.37
C LEU A 209 -19.62 9.06 -2.43
N ALA A 210 -18.34 9.43 -2.26
CA ALA A 210 -17.96 10.56 -1.42
C ALA A 210 -18.56 11.89 -1.94
N ILE A 211 -18.52 12.13 -3.26
CA ILE A 211 -19.15 13.28 -3.91
C ILE A 211 -20.67 13.29 -3.65
N LEU A 212 -21.35 12.19 -3.95
CA LEU A 212 -22.80 12.07 -3.80
C LEU A 212 -23.23 12.37 -2.38
N LEU A 213 -22.59 11.74 -1.40
CA LEU A 213 -22.88 11.95 0.02
C LEU A 213 -22.57 13.39 0.47
N ALA A 214 -21.52 14.01 -0.09
CA ALA A 214 -21.20 15.41 0.18
C ALA A 214 -22.23 16.36 -0.43
N LEU A 215 -22.68 16.15 -1.67
CA LEU A 215 -23.70 16.95 -2.33
C LEU A 215 -25.05 16.86 -1.62
N LEU A 216 -25.44 15.66 -1.17
CA LEU A 216 -26.65 15.46 -0.37
C LEU A 216 -26.57 16.08 1.04
N GLY A 217 -25.45 16.69 1.40
CA GLY A 217 -25.26 17.33 2.70
C GLY A 217 -25.08 16.35 3.86
N TRP A 218 -24.88 15.08 3.59
CA TRP A 218 -24.84 14.05 4.62
C TRP A 218 -23.48 13.96 5.31
N ARG A 219 -23.53 13.84 6.63
CA ARG A 219 -22.32 13.58 7.42
C ARG A 219 -21.62 12.27 7.04
N ALA A 220 -22.31 11.37 6.36
CA ALA A 220 -21.77 10.11 5.84
C ALA A 220 -20.61 10.31 4.84
N ALA A 221 -20.48 11.47 4.21
CA ALA A 221 -19.33 11.76 3.35
C ALA A 221 -17.97 11.57 4.08
N ARG A 222 -17.86 11.92 5.37
CA ARG A 222 -16.64 11.77 6.17
C ARG A 222 -16.29 10.30 6.51
N THR A 223 -17.27 9.39 6.40
CA THR A 223 -17.10 7.94 6.62
C THR A 223 -17.08 7.15 5.32
N ALA A 224 -17.25 7.79 4.17
CA ALA A 224 -17.27 7.13 2.86
C ALA A 224 -15.95 6.39 2.56
N ILE A 225 -14.82 7.06 2.79
CA ILE A 225 -13.49 6.45 2.57
C ILE A 225 -13.23 5.29 3.54
N PRO A 226 -13.38 5.43 4.88
CA PRO A 226 -13.31 4.30 5.80
C PRO A 226 -14.21 3.12 5.41
N ALA A 227 -15.44 3.40 4.97
CA ALA A 227 -16.36 2.36 4.53
C ALA A 227 -15.88 1.64 3.27
N ALA A 228 -15.40 2.38 2.26
CA ALA A 228 -14.85 1.80 1.03
C ALA A 228 -13.60 0.94 1.31
N LEU A 229 -12.72 1.40 2.20
CA LEU A 229 -11.56 0.64 2.61
C LEU A 229 -11.94 -0.68 3.32
N LEU A 230 -12.92 -0.65 4.22
CA LEU A 230 -13.42 -1.85 4.90
C LEU A 230 -14.16 -2.79 3.94
N ALA A 231 -14.95 -2.25 3.02
CA ALA A 231 -15.61 -3.02 1.97
C ALA A 231 -14.60 -3.74 1.07
N SER A 232 -13.50 -3.07 0.72
CA SER A 232 -12.39 -3.65 -0.03
C SER A 232 -11.78 -4.85 0.71
N LEU A 233 -11.47 -4.70 2.01
CA LEU A 233 -10.97 -5.82 2.82
C LEU A 233 -11.96 -6.97 2.93
N ALA A 234 -13.25 -6.68 3.05
CA ALA A 234 -14.28 -7.70 3.10
C ALA A 234 -14.34 -8.52 1.80
N LEU A 235 -14.30 -7.85 0.64
CA LEU A 235 -14.26 -8.53 -0.66
C LEU A 235 -13.05 -9.47 -0.78
N GLY A 236 -11.86 -9.01 -0.38
CA GLY A 236 -10.67 -9.86 -0.37
C GLY A 236 -10.78 -11.04 0.58
N ALA A 237 -11.37 -10.85 1.76
CA ALA A 237 -11.55 -11.93 2.74
C ALA A 237 -12.57 -12.99 2.30
N PHE A 238 -13.62 -12.59 1.59
CA PHE A 238 -14.64 -13.49 1.06
C PHE A 238 -14.31 -14.07 -0.32
N HIS A 239 -13.16 -13.69 -0.90
CA HIS A 239 -12.71 -14.15 -2.21
C HIS A 239 -13.79 -14.01 -3.30
N VAL A 240 -14.48 -12.87 -3.32
CA VAL A 240 -15.53 -12.61 -4.31
C VAL A 240 -14.89 -12.56 -5.70
N THR A 241 -15.41 -13.35 -6.61
CA THR A 241 -15.05 -13.39 -8.03
C THR A 241 -16.23 -12.90 -8.87
N ASN A 242 -16.03 -12.66 -10.14
CA ASN A 242 -16.97 -12.05 -11.08
C ASN A 242 -17.05 -10.52 -10.95
N GLU A 243 -16.68 -9.85 -12.03
CA GLU A 243 -16.56 -8.38 -12.11
C GLU A 243 -17.85 -7.66 -11.67
N VAL A 244 -19.03 -8.16 -12.11
CA VAL A 244 -20.33 -7.54 -11.77
C VAL A 244 -20.64 -7.71 -10.27
N ALA A 245 -20.38 -8.89 -9.72
CA ALA A 245 -20.57 -9.13 -8.28
C ALA A 245 -19.64 -8.27 -7.44
N ILE A 246 -18.37 -8.15 -7.83
CA ILE A 246 -17.39 -7.30 -7.14
C ILE A 246 -17.86 -5.85 -7.12
N VAL A 247 -18.24 -5.28 -8.27
CA VAL A 247 -18.73 -3.89 -8.38
C VAL A 247 -19.99 -3.69 -7.55
N ALA A 248 -20.98 -4.59 -7.66
CA ALA A 248 -22.24 -4.47 -6.93
C ALA A 248 -22.05 -4.56 -5.42
N VAL A 249 -21.30 -5.58 -4.95
CA VAL A 249 -21.05 -5.79 -3.51
C VAL A 249 -20.17 -4.68 -2.95
N PHE A 250 -19.13 -4.25 -3.67
CA PHE A 250 -18.28 -3.15 -3.24
C PHE A 250 -19.07 -1.85 -3.09
N THR A 251 -19.90 -1.52 -4.08
CA THR A 251 -20.75 -0.32 -4.05
C THR A 251 -21.75 -0.37 -2.89
N ALA A 252 -22.44 -1.51 -2.74
CA ALA A 252 -23.44 -1.68 -1.68
C ALA A 252 -22.80 -1.61 -0.28
N LEU A 253 -21.70 -2.35 -0.04
CA LEU A 253 -21.03 -2.33 1.26
C LEU A 253 -20.43 -0.97 1.57
N SER A 254 -19.87 -0.28 0.58
CA SER A 254 -19.32 1.07 0.77
C SER A 254 -20.43 2.08 1.09
N ALA A 255 -21.55 2.06 0.38
CA ALA A 255 -22.65 2.99 0.59
C ALA A 255 -23.37 2.73 1.91
N LEU A 256 -23.81 1.49 2.15
CA LEU A 256 -24.51 1.10 3.39
C LEU A 256 -23.58 1.25 4.60
N GLY A 257 -22.31 0.85 4.44
CA GLY A 257 -21.27 1.04 5.45
C GLY A 257 -21.05 2.50 5.80
N ALA A 258 -20.96 3.40 4.82
CA ALA A 258 -20.81 4.84 5.05
C ALA A 258 -21.98 5.43 5.84
N LEU A 259 -23.21 5.06 5.47
CA LEU A 259 -24.42 5.49 6.15
C LEU A 259 -24.52 4.94 7.57
N TRP A 260 -24.21 3.67 7.77
CA TRP A 260 -24.21 3.03 9.09
C TRP A 260 -23.12 3.62 10.00
N LEU A 261 -21.88 3.72 9.49
CA LEU A 261 -20.76 4.30 10.23
C LEU A 261 -21.02 5.76 10.61
N ALA A 262 -21.71 6.53 9.77
CA ALA A 262 -22.11 7.90 10.11
C ALA A 262 -23.08 7.97 11.30
N ARG A 263 -23.94 6.97 11.46
CA ARG A 263 -24.84 6.86 12.63
C ARG A 263 -24.09 6.46 13.90
N VAL A 264 -23.08 5.60 13.77
CA VAL A 264 -22.24 5.16 14.89
C VAL A 264 -21.24 6.24 15.29
N CYS A 265 -20.56 6.84 14.31
CA CYS A 265 -19.52 7.85 14.51
C CYS A 265 -20.12 9.27 14.56
N ARG A 266 -21.07 9.49 15.47
CA ARG A 266 -21.74 10.79 15.63
C ARG A 266 -20.82 11.88 16.17
N ASP A 267 -19.85 11.50 16.98
CA ASP A 267 -18.85 12.39 17.58
C ASP A 267 -17.42 12.14 17.03
N ASP A 268 -16.55 13.11 17.27
CA ASP A 268 -15.18 13.10 16.74
C ASP A 268 -14.33 11.97 17.31
N LEU A 269 -14.54 11.57 18.58
CA LEU A 269 -13.76 10.48 19.18
C LEU A 269 -14.09 9.14 18.53
N ARG A 270 -15.35 8.90 18.21
CA ARG A 270 -15.77 7.69 17.50
C ARG A 270 -15.24 7.69 16.06
N LEU A 271 -15.22 8.86 15.41
CA LEU A 271 -14.60 8.99 14.09
C LEU A 271 -13.08 8.71 14.15
N LEU A 272 -12.39 9.27 15.14
CA LEU A 272 -10.96 8.96 15.36
C LEU A 272 -10.76 7.46 15.63
N GLY A 273 -11.60 6.85 16.46
CA GLY A 273 -11.59 5.41 16.72
C GLY A 273 -11.79 4.58 15.46
N LEU A 274 -12.72 4.98 14.59
CA LEU A 274 -12.92 4.34 13.28
C LEU A 274 -11.68 4.43 12.39
N ILE A 275 -11.07 5.61 12.29
CA ILE A 275 -9.85 5.82 11.48
C ILE A 275 -8.73 4.91 12.00
N VAL A 276 -8.49 4.90 13.31
CA VAL A 276 -7.49 4.02 13.93
C VAL A 276 -7.83 2.55 13.66
N PHE A 277 -9.09 2.16 13.79
CA PHE A 277 -9.53 0.78 13.50
C PHE A 277 -9.23 0.37 12.06
N VAL A 278 -9.54 1.22 11.08
CA VAL A 278 -9.24 0.94 9.66
C VAL A 278 -7.74 0.73 9.45
N LEU A 279 -6.90 1.60 10.02
CA LEU A 279 -5.45 1.49 9.90
C LEU A 279 -4.93 0.20 10.54
N LEU A 280 -5.45 -0.17 11.71
CA LEU A 280 -5.10 -1.42 12.39
C LEU A 280 -5.59 -2.65 11.63
N ALA A 281 -6.78 -2.61 11.04
CA ALA A 281 -7.32 -3.67 10.21
C ALA A 281 -6.41 -3.92 8.99
N TYR A 282 -6.02 -2.88 8.27
CA TYR A 282 -5.08 -2.99 7.17
C TYR A 282 -3.72 -3.52 7.62
N PHE A 283 -3.19 -3.02 8.75
CA PHE A 283 -1.95 -3.52 9.32
C PHE A 283 -2.04 -5.02 9.62
N ALA A 284 -3.08 -5.45 10.33
CA ALA A 284 -3.28 -6.85 10.68
C ALA A 284 -3.40 -7.74 9.44
N VAL A 285 -4.15 -7.28 8.43
CA VAL A 285 -4.33 -8.00 7.17
C VAL A 285 -3.01 -8.09 6.41
N PHE A 286 -2.26 -7.02 6.23
CA PHE A 286 -0.96 -7.07 5.54
C PHE A 286 0.06 -7.97 6.23
N VAL A 287 0.00 -8.09 7.56
CA VAL A 287 0.89 -8.97 8.32
C VAL A 287 0.44 -10.43 8.27
N LYS A 288 -0.85 -10.71 8.35
CA LYS A 288 -1.41 -12.06 8.50
C LYS A 288 -1.91 -12.68 7.20
N ARG A 289 -2.62 -11.90 6.38
CA ARG A 289 -3.34 -12.32 5.18
C ARG A 289 -3.22 -11.26 4.07
N PRO A 290 -2.00 -10.96 3.57
CA PRO A 290 -1.78 -9.87 2.62
C PRO A 290 -2.66 -10.00 1.35
N GLU A 291 -3.04 -11.22 0.96
CA GLU A 291 -3.95 -11.48 -0.15
C GLU A 291 -5.31 -10.79 0.01
N TRP A 292 -5.83 -10.64 1.23
CA TRP A 292 -7.12 -9.98 1.49
C TRP A 292 -7.10 -8.47 1.24
N ALA A 293 -5.95 -7.85 1.24
CA ALA A 293 -5.81 -6.44 0.94
C ALA A 293 -5.24 -6.19 -0.46
N ALA A 294 -4.47 -7.17 -0.98
CA ALA A 294 -3.78 -7.03 -2.25
C ALA A 294 -4.70 -7.30 -3.45
N VAL A 295 -5.54 -8.32 -3.35
CA VAL A 295 -6.41 -8.76 -4.44
C VAL A 295 -7.82 -8.24 -4.17
N THR A 296 -8.01 -6.94 -4.38
CA THR A 296 -9.25 -6.19 -4.11
C THR A 296 -9.34 -4.97 -5.02
N PRO A 297 -10.54 -4.36 -5.21
CA PRO A 297 -10.71 -3.19 -6.06
C PRO A 297 -9.86 -1.98 -5.68
N LEU A 298 -9.48 -1.85 -4.41
CA LEU A 298 -8.58 -0.80 -3.91
C LEU A 298 -7.19 -1.34 -3.60
N GLY A 299 -6.89 -2.57 -3.98
CA GLY A 299 -5.61 -3.21 -3.73
C GLY A 299 -4.43 -2.49 -4.39
N PRO A 300 -3.20 -2.78 -3.92
CA PRO A 300 -2.00 -2.20 -4.51
C PRO A 300 -1.87 -2.57 -5.98
N ASP A 301 -1.19 -1.71 -6.73
CA ASP A 301 -0.89 -2.00 -8.12
C ASP A 301 -0.12 -3.33 -8.24
N GLN A 302 -0.67 -4.21 -9.06
CA GLN A 302 -0.31 -5.61 -9.14
C GLN A 302 0.93 -5.86 -10.02
N ASN A 303 1.70 -4.84 -10.37
CA ASN A 303 2.74 -4.98 -11.37
C ASN A 303 3.87 -5.94 -10.96
N LEU A 304 4.40 -5.87 -9.74
CA LEU A 304 5.34 -6.86 -9.22
C LEU A 304 5.21 -7.10 -7.73
N ARG A 305 4.49 -6.23 -7.03
CA ARG A 305 4.37 -6.28 -5.59
C ARG A 305 3.00 -6.77 -5.26
N PHE A 306 2.16 -7.10 -5.23
CA PHE A 306 0.86 -7.60 -4.73
C PHE A 306 0.65 -7.39 -3.22
N TRP A 307 1.32 -6.43 -2.59
CA TRP A 307 1.15 -6.18 -1.17
C TRP A 307 1.47 -4.75 -0.79
N GLY A 308 0.93 -4.32 0.34
CA GLY A 308 1.19 -3.04 0.95
C GLY A 308 0.25 -1.93 0.52
N ILE A 309 0.47 -0.75 1.08
CA ILE A 309 -0.27 0.46 0.77
C ILE A 309 0.22 1.01 -0.57
N GLY A 310 -0.53 0.71 -1.63
CA GLY A 310 -0.32 1.30 -2.95
C GLY A 310 -0.80 2.74 -3.01
N ASP A 311 -0.65 3.36 -4.18
CA ASP A 311 -1.01 4.78 -4.38
C ASP A 311 -2.50 5.04 -4.22
N GLN A 312 -3.36 4.09 -4.56
CA GLN A 312 -4.81 4.18 -4.37
C GLN A 312 -5.17 4.31 -2.89
N ILE A 313 -4.78 3.31 -2.07
CA ILE A 313 -5.05 3.31 -0.64
C ILE A 313 -4.33 4.49 0.03
N GLY A 314 -3.08 4.74 -0.36
CA GLY A 314 -2.27 5.83 0.18
C GLY A 314 -2.94 7.19 0.02
N THR A 315 -3.44 7.50 -1.17
CA THR A 315 -4.13 8.76 -1.42
C THR A 315 -5.48 8.84 -0.68
N LEU A 316 -6.26 7.75 -0.67
CA LEU A 316 -7.51 7.70 0.10
C LEU A 316 -7.30 7.91 1.60
N LEU A 317 -6.16 7.49 2.14
CA LEU A 317 -5.84 7.68 3.56
C LEU A 317 -5.53 9.14 3.93
N PHE A 318 -5.25 10.04 2.99
CA PHE A 318 -4.93 11.43 3.32
C PHE A 318 -6.05 12.12 4.12
N ALA A 319 -7.31 12.05 3.65
CA ALA A 319 -8.40 12.68 4.37
C ALA A 319 -8.63 12.09 5.77
N PRO A 320 -8.75 10.77 5.96
CA PRO A 320 -8.86 10.18 7.29
C PRO A 320 -7.69 10.55 8.21
N LEU A 321 -6.45 10.51 7.72
CA LEU A 321 -5.28 10.84 8.53
C LEU A 321 -5.23 12.31 8.93
N LEU A 322 -5.55 13.23 8.01
CA LEU A 322 -5.60 14.66 8.31
C LEU A 322 -6.77 15.01 9.24
N MET A 323 -7.95 14.42 9.03
CA MET A 323 -9.11 14.58 9.94
C MET A 323 -8.77 14.05 11.34
N GLY A 324 -8.15 12.85 11.40
CA GLY A 324 -7.71 12.25 12.66
C GLY A 324 -6.70 13.12 13.40
N ALA A 325 -5.73 13.71 12.69
CA ALA A 325 -4.75 14.63 13.27
C ALA A 325 -5.41 15.90 13.86
N VAL A 326 -6.40 16.48 13.18
CA VAL A 326 -7.17 17.62 13.72
C VAL A 326 -7.95 17.22 14.96
N ILE A 327 -8.64 16.08 14.94
CA ILE A 327 -9.41 15.60 16.10
C ILE A 327 -8.45 15.32 17.27
N ALA A 328 -7.33 14.64 17.01
CA ALA A 328 -6.32 14.37 18.03
C ALA A 328 -5.75 15.66 18.63
N ARG A 329 -5.49 16.68 17.79
CA ARG A 329 -5.07 18.02 18.24
C ARG A 329 -6.09 18.68 19.17
N GLN A 330 -7.36 18.60 18.83
CA GLN A 330 -8.43 19.24 19.61
C GLN A 330 -8.67 18.51 20.93
N ARG A 331 -8.54 17.19 20.95
CA ARG A 331 -8.85 16.35 22.12
C ARG A 331 -7.68 16.18 23.07
N LEU A 332 -6.48 16.04 22.54
CA LEU A 332 -5.26 15.68 23.27
C LEU A 332 -4.14 16.74 23.15
N GLY A 333 -4.42 17.87 22.50
CA GLY A 333 -3.42 18.92 22.30
C GLY A 333 -2.37 18.53 21.25
N TRP A 334 -1.22 19.21 21.29
CA TRP A 334 -0.12 18.96 20.35
C TRP A 334 0.47 17.56 20.48
N ILE A 335 0.45 16.96 21.66
CA ILE A 335 0.89 15.58 21.85
C ILE A 335 0.02 14.64 21.01
N GLY A 336 -1.31 14.78 21.06
CA GLY A 336 -2.22 13.98 20.24
C GLY A 336 -1.98 14.17 18.76
N PHE A 337 -1.80 15.43 18.29
CA PHE A 337 -1.47 15.72 16.92
C PHE A 337 -0.18 14.99 16.49
N THR A 338 0.90 15.16 17.27
CA THR A 338 2.20 14.58 16.95
C THR A 338 2.14 13.06 16.91
N VAL A 339 1.62 12.42 17.94
CA VAL A 339 1.54 10.96 18.03
C VAL A 339 0.72 10.39 16.86
N PHE A 340 -0.44 10.98 16.57
CA PHE A 340 -1.29 10.51 15.48
C PHE A 340 -0.66 10.75 14.11
N SER A 341 -0.02 11.89 13.89
CA SER A 341 0.68 12.23 12.64
C SER A 341 1.86 11.29 12.39
N LEU A 342 2.70 11.06 13.41
CA LEU A 342 3.82 10.13 13.33
C LEU A 342 3.35 8.70 13.05
N PHE A 343 2.23 8.29 13.67
CA PHE A 343 1.60 7.01 13.36
C PHE A 343 1.13 6.92 11.89
N GLY A 344 0.51 7.97 11.35
CA GLY A 344 0.10 8.02 9.95
C GLY A 344 1.30 7.91 8.98
N VAL A 345 2.38 8.67 9.25
CA VAL A 345 3.61 8.60 8.46
C VAL A 345 4.25 7.21 8.57
N PHE A 346 4.29 6.62 9.76
CA PHE A 346 4.78 5.26 9.98
C PHE A 346 3.99 4.24 9.14
N VAL A 347 2.66 4.30 9.15
CA VAL A 347 1.80 3.40 8.36
C VAL A 347 2.13 3.50 6.86
N MET A 348 2.44 4.69 6.35
CA MET A 348 2.80 4.91 4.95
C MET A 348 4.21 4.43 4.61
N THR A 349 5.16 4.49 5.56
CA THR A 349 6.60 4.24 5.31
C THR A 349 7.06 2.84 5.69
N ASP A 350 6.38 2.15 6.61
CA ASP A 350 6.84 0.85 7.11
C ASP A 350 6.91 -0.19 5.98
N ASN A 351 8.07 -0.84 5.86
CA ASN A 351 8.33 -1.83 4.82
C ASN A 351 7.39 -3.06 4.91
N ARG A 352 6.82 -3.34 6.08
CA ARG A 352 5.82 -4.40 6.28
C ARG A 352 4.47 -4.04 5.64
N LEU A 353 4.21 -2.75 5.46
CA LEU A 353 2.96 -2.18 4.92
C LEU A 353 3.11 -1.68 3.48
N GLY A 354 4.27 -1.82 2.85
CA GLY A 354 4.46 -1.52 1.45
C GLY A 354 5.42 -0.38 1.12
N ALA A 355 5.91 0.36 2.12
CA ALA A 355 6.89 1.43 1.94
C ALA A 355 6.53 2.42 0.81
N ASN A 356 5.34 3.03 0.87
CA ASN A 356 4.93 4.05 -0.08
C ASN A 356 5.65 5.38 0.21
N GLY A 357 6.84 5.54 -0.33
CA GLY A 357 7.67 6.72 -0.10
C GLY A 357 7.05 8.01 -0.64
N GLY A 358 6.46 7.97 -1.82
CA GLY A 358 5.78 9.13 -2.41
C GLY A 358 4.57 9.58 -1.61
N GLY A 359 3.73 8.62 -1.20
CA GLY A 359 2.61 8.89 -0.31
C GLY A 359 3.03 9.44 1.05
N ALA A 360 4.15 8.95 1.60
CA ALA A 360 4.69 9.44 2.87
C ALA A 360 5.19 10.88 2.78
N ILE A 361 5.88 11.26 1.69
CA ILE A 361 6.32 12.63 1.45
C ILE A 361 5.11 13.56 1.29
N GLY A 362 4.11 13.15 0.49
CA GLY A 362 2.87 13.90 0.31
C GLY A 362 2.12 14.11 1.62
N LEU A 363 1.94 13.04 2.42
CA LEU A 363 1.31 13.13 3.74
C LEU A 363 2.11 14.01 4.70
N GLY A 364 3.44 13.87 4.72
CA GLY A 364 4.32 14.67 5.58
C GLY A 364 4.21 16.16 5.29
N LEU A 365 4.23 16.55 4.02
CA LEU A 365 4.01 17.94 3.61
C LEU A 365 2.61 18.44 3.99
N ALA A 366 1.58 17.61 3.78
CA ALA A 366 0.22 17.94 4.21
C ALA A 366 0.13 18.18 5.73
N LEU A 367 0.74 17.30 6.53
CA LEU A 367 0.79 17.44 7.99
C LEU A 367 1.60 18.66 8.44
N ALA A 368 2.69 19.00 7.73
CA ALA A 368 3.48 20.19 8.02
C ALA A 368 2.68 21.48 7.75
N VAL A 369 1.97 21.55 6.61
CA VAL A 369 1.05 22.66 6.33
C VAL A 369 -0.05 22.74 7.38
N LEU A 370 -0.66 21.59 7.73
CA LEU A 370 -1.70 21.53 8.76
C LEU A 370 -1.19 22.01 10.12
N ALA A 371 0.02 21.59 10.53
CA ALA A 371 0.66 22.04 11.75
C ALA A 371 0.88 23.56 11.76
N ALA A 372 1.36 24.14 10.66
CA ALA A 372 1.53 25.58 10.50
C ALA A 372 0.20 26.34 10.64
N ARG A 373 -0.86 25.83 10.00
CA ARG A 373 -2.19 26.45 10.02
C ARG A 373 -2.87 26.37 11.39
N LEU A 374 -2.65 25.29 12.13
CA LEU A 374 -3.20 25.06 13.46
C LEU A 374 -2.38 25.71 14.59
N SER A 375 -1.15 26.14 14.30
CA SER A 375 -0.23 26.76 15.25
C SER A 375 -0.27 28.28 15.15
N ARG A 376 -0.10 28.97 16.30
CA ARG A 376 0.20 30.41 16.32
C ARG A 376 1.62 30.72 15.83
N ARG A 377 2.50 29.71 15.84
CA ARG A 377 3.93 29.81 15.44
C ARG A 377 4.16 29.29 14.01
N GLY A 378 3.27 29.53 13.08
CA GLY A 378 3.27 29.09 11.68
C GLY A 378 4.53 28.37 11.16
N LEU A 379 5.58 29.15 10.83
CA LEU A 379 6.82 28.61 10.28
C LEU A 379 7.57 27.62 11.20
N PRO A 380 7.80 27.87 12.51
CA PRO A 380 8.44 26.87 13.37
C PRO A 380 7.67 25.57 13.47
N ALA A 381 6.32 25.61 13.48
CA ALA A 381 5.50 24.40 13.49
C ALA A 381 5.60 23.63 12.17
N PHE A 382 5.67 24.32 11.03
CA PHE A 382 5.91 23.73 9.72
C PHE A 382 7.27 23.01 9.67
N VAL A 383 8.33 23.72 10.03
CA VAL A 383 9.69 23.16 10.02
C VAL A 383 9.80 21.97 10.97
N GLY A 384 9.26 22.08 12.20
CA GLY A 384 9.27 20.99 13.17
C GLY A 384 8.53 19.74 12.68
N ALA A 385 7.35 19.89 12.07
CA ALA A 385 6.60 18.78 11.51
C ALA A 385 7.32 18.15 10.30
N LEU A 386 7.91 18.96 9.44
CA LEU A 386 8.69 18.49 8.29
C LEU A 386 9.94 17.72 8.74
N THR A 387 10.67 18.24 9.72
CA THR A 387 11.86 17.58 10.28
C THR A 387 11.48 16.24 10.93
N ALA A 388 10.40 16.20 11.71
CA ALA A 388 9.92 14.95 12.33
C ALA A 388 9.52 13.92 11.26
N THR A 389 8.85 14.34 10.20
CA THR A 389 8.49 13.46 9.06
C THR A 389 9.75 12.94 8.37
N ALA A 390 10.71 13.83 8.07
CA ALA A 390 11.98 13.46 7.43
C ALA A 390 12.77 12.45 8.31
N ALA A 391 12.81 12.65 9.62
CA ALA A 391 13.48 11.75 10.55
C ALA A 391 12.85 10.34 10.53
N ILE A 392 11.50 10.24 10.52
CA ILE A 392 10.82 8.94 10.42
C ILE A 392 11.08 8.28 9.08
N VAL A 393 10.95 9.02 7.98
CA VAL A 393 11.22 8.48 6.63
C VAL A 393 12.67 7.97 6.58
N LEU A 394 13.63 8.72 7.08
CA LEU A 394 15.04 8.30 7.12
C LEU A 394 15.24 7.05 7.99
N ALA A 395 14.65 7.00 9.18
CA ALA A 395 14.71 5.81 10.04
C ALA A 395 14.10 4.58 9.36
N MET A 396 12.97 4.73 8.66
CA MET A 396 12.34 3.64 7.91
C MET A 396 13.18 3.22 6.70
N VAL A 397 13.83 4.17 6.02
CA VAL A 397 14.79 3.88 4.95
C VAL A 397 15.96 3.05 5.49
N GLN A 398 16.57 3.47 6.59
CA GLN A 398 17.67 2.74 7.25
C GLN A 398 17.23 1.34 7.67
N HIS A 399 16.06 1.21 8.30
CA HIS A 399 15.50 -0.09 8.65
C HIS A 399 15.25 -0.97 7.42
N GLY A 400 14.72 -0.39 6.35
CA GLY A 400 14.55 -1.05 5.06
C GLY A 400 15.87 -1.53 4.46
N LEU A 401 16.91 -0.70 4.47
CA LEU A 401 18.24 -1.05 3.96
C LEU A 401 18.90 -2.16 4.77
N ALA A 402 18.68 -2.21 6.08
CA ALA A 402 19.17 -3.27 6.96
C ALA A 402 18.40 -4.58 6.80
N SER A 403 17.16 -4.54 6.32
CA SER A 403 16.31 -5.73 6.18
C SER A 403 16.83 -6.66 5.08
N PRO A 404 16.97 -7.97 5.34
CA PRO A 404 17.34 -8.93 4.31
C PRO A 404 16.17 -9.15 3.34
N GLY A 405 16.37 -8.90 2.05
CA GLY A 405 15.36 -9.14 1.01
C GLY A 405 15.36 -8.09 -0.10
N PRO A 406 14.65 -8.36 -1.19
CA PRO A 406 14.47 -7.37 -2.25
C PRO A 406 13.71 -6.17 -1.69
N ASN A 407 14.33 -5.00 -1.85
CA ASN A 407 13.84 -3.76 -1.29
C ASN A 407 14.16 -2.65 -2.30
N HIS A 408 13.14 -1.90 -2.73
CA HIS A 408 13.32 -0.79 -3.67
C HIS A 408 14.25 0.28 -3.12
N LEU A 409 14.27 0.48 -1.81
CA LEU A 409 15.20 1.40 -1.17
C LEU A 409 16.64 0.93 -1.35
N ARG A 410 16.91 -0.38 -1.19
CA ARG A 410 18.23 -0.94 -1.41
C ARG A 410 18.65 -0.85 -2.89
N SER A 411 17.75 -1.05 -3.84
CA SER A 411 18.04 -0.86 -5.26
C SER A 411 18.29 0.61 -5.60
N ALA A 412 17.57 1.53 -4.96
CA ALA A 412 17.73 2.97 -5.17
C ALA A 412 19.00 3.54 -4.51
N PHE A 413 19.36 3.04 -3.32
CA PHE A 413 20.52 3.53 -2.55
C PHE A 413 21.76 2.64 -2.67
N GLY A 414 21.70 1.55 -3.44
CA GLY A 414 22.80 0.57 -3.57
C GLY A 414 24.11 1.18 -4.08
N SER A 415 24.05 2.28 -4.81
CA SER A 415 25.18 3.07 -5.29
C SER A 415 25.36 4.40 -4.51
N GLY A 416 24.80 4.49 -3.30
CA GLY A 416 24.86 5.72 -2.51
C GLY A 416 23.92 6.83 -2.98
N ILE A 417 24.24 8.07 -2.64
CA ILE A 417 23.41 9.26 -2.97
C ILE A 417 23.35 9.48 -4.49
N THR A 418 24.43 9.22 -5.21
CA THR A 418 24.46 9.36 -6.68
C THR A 418 23.51 8.37 -7.33
N GLY A 419 23.51 7.11 -6.90
CA GLY A 419 22.55 6.12 -7.40
C GLY A 419 21.10 6.47 -7.08
N PHE A 420 20.84 7.07 -5.92
CA PHE A 420 19.51 7.58 -5.59
C PHE A 420 19.09 8.74 -6.51
N LEU A 421 19.97 9.69 -6.79
CA LEU A 421 19.70 10.81 -7.70
C LEU A 421 19.44 10.29 -9.13
N ASP A 422 20.23 9.34 -9.60
CA ASP A 422 20.02 8.70 -10.90
C ASP A 422 18.65 8.02 -10.99
N VAL A 423 18.25 7.29 -9.94
CA VAL A 423 16.92 6.67 -9.86
C VAL A 423 15.83 7.75 -9.83
N ALA A 424 16.02 8.84 -9.08
CA ALA A 424 15.05 9.93 -9.00
C ALA A 424 14.88 10.62 -10.36
N VAL A 425 15.98 10.97 -11.04
CA VAL A 425 15.96 11.60 -12.38
C VAL A 425 15.32 10.66 -13.41
N ASN A 426 15.67 9.37 -13.41
CA ASN A 426 15.09 8.38 -14.31
C ASN A 426 13.60 8.10 -14.02
N ARG A 427 13.08 8.46 -12.84
CA ARG A 427 11.66 8.39 -12.52
C ARG A 427 10.84 9.57 -13.02
N VAL A 428 11.46 10.73 -13.27
CA VAL A 428 10.74 11.91 -13.76
C VAL A 428 9.88 11.61 -14.99
N PRO A 429 10.38 10.93 -16.05
CA PRO A 429 9.53 10.55 -17.19
C PRO A 429 8.38 9.61 -16.81
N LEU A 430 8.55 8.77 -15.78
CA LEU A 430 7.51 7.84 -15.32
C LEU A 430 6.35 8.55 -14.63
N VAL A 431 6.64 9.63 -13.90
CA VAL A 431 5.61 10.45 -13.24
C VAL A 431 4.71 11.12 -14.27
N TYR A 432 5.29 11.65 -15.34
CA TYR A 432 4.55 12.42 -16.34
C TYR A 432 3.98 11.55 -17.49
N ALA A 433 4.60 10.41 -17.80
CA ALA A 433 4.13 9.54 -18.88
C ALA A 433 2.66 9.10 -18.74
N PRO A 434 2.14 8.73 -17.55
CA PRO A 434 0.72 8.44 -17.38
C PRO A 434 -0.18 9.64 -17.63
N ALA A 435 0.23 10.83 -17.16
CA ALA A 435 -0.56 12.04 -17.36
C ALA A 435 -0.68 12.40 -18.85
N VAL A 436 0.40 12.19 -19.62
CA VAL A 436 0.43 12.49 -21.05
C VAL A 436 -0.24 11.40 -21.90
N HIS A 437 0.01 10.12 -21.59
CA HIS A 437 -0.60 9.02 -22.37
C HIS A 437 -2.08 8.82 -22.07
N ASP A 438 -2.48 9.01 -20.83
CA ASP A 438 -3.86 8.82 -20.39
C ASP A 438 -4.58 10.17 -20.22
N TRP A 439 -4.18 11.22 -20.97
CA TRP A 439 -4.76 12.56 -20.85
C TRP A 439 -6.30 12.61 -21.00
N PRO A 440 -6.96 11.76 -21.83
CA PRO A 440 -8.42 11.77 -21.90
C PRO A 440 -9.08 11.40 -20.58
N LEU A 441 -8.38 10.67 -19.71
CA LEU A 441 -8.83 10.32 -18.36
C LEU A 441 -8.33 11.32 -17.32
N THR A 442 -7.06 11.71 -17.39
CA THR A 442 -6.41 12.50 -16.32
C THR A 442 -6.88 13.96 -16.34
N LEU A 443 -7.12 14.55 -17.50
CA LEU A 443 -7.58 15.95 -17.58
C LEU A 443 -8.98 16.16 -16.97
N PRO A 444 -10.02 15.37 -17.30
CA PRO A 444 -11.31 15.48 -16.61
C PRO A 444 -11.23 15.25 -15.12
N LEU A 445 -10.40 14.30 -14.67
CA LEU A 445 -10.19 14.07 -13.24
C LEU A 445 -9.50 15.24 -12.55
N ALA A 446 -8.54 15.89 -13.19
CA ALA A 446 -7.88 17.08 -12.65
C ALA A 446 -8.88 18.25 -12.51
N VAL A 447 -9.71 18.49 -13.54
CA VAL A 447 -10.78 19.50 -13.47
C VAL A 447 -11.77 19.17 -12.35
N LEU A 448 -12.18 17.91 -12.23
CA LEU A 448 -13.12 17.48 -11.18
C LEU A 448 -12.49 17.59 -9.77
N LEU A 449 -11.19 17.33 -9.62
CA LEU A 449 -10.47 17.54 -8.36
C LEU A 449 -10.48 19.02 -7.95
N VAL A 450 -10.13 19.91 -8.88
CA VAL A 450 -10.18 21.36 -8.62
C VAL A 450 -11.60 21.80 -8.27
N ALA A 451 -12.60 21.38 -9.05
CA ALA A 451 -14.00 21.70 -8.79
C ALA A 451 -14.47 21.21 -7.42
N SER A 452 -14.10 19.97 -7.05
CA SER A 452 -14.41 19.38 -5.74
C SER A 452 -13.75 20.15 -4.60
N GLY A 453 -12.48 20.56 -4.77
CA GLY A 453 -11.76 21.37 -3.80
C GLY A 453 -12.38 22.76 -3.61
N VAL A 454 -12.70 23.44 -4.71
CA VAL A 454 -13.37 24.76 -4.71
C VAL A 454 -14.75 24.66 -4.07
N LEU A 455 -15.55 23.65 -4.44
CA LEU A 455 -16.86 23.42 -3.85
C LEU A 455 -16.76 23.16 -2.35
N ALA A 456 -15.84 22.28 -1.95
CA ALA A 456 -15.60 21.97 -0.54
C ALA A 456 -15.20 23.22 0.27
N PHE A 457 -14.35 24.08 -0.30
CA PHE A 457 -13.91 25.33 0.32
C PHE A 457 -15.06 26.34 0.50
N HIS A 458 -16.00 26.40 -0.45
CA HIS A 458 -17.15 27.29 -0.38
C HIS A 458 -18.26 26.75 0.53
N VAL A 459 -18.52 25.44 0.48
CA VAL A 459 -19.57 24.79 1.26
C VAL A 459 -19.21 24.74 2.75
N ASN A 460 -17.95 24.42 3.07
CA ASN A 460 -17.52 24.32 4.45
C ASN A 460 -16.78 25.59 4.90
N ARG A 461 -17.50 26.46 5.62
CA ARG A 461 -16.94 27.72 6.14
C ARG A 461 -16.13 27.54 7.43
N ALA A 462 -16.11 26.34 8.02
CA ALA A 462 -15.33 26.08 9.22
C ALA A 462 -13.83 26.23 8.93
N ARG A 463 -13.12 27.01 9.74
CA ARG A 463 -11.68 27.27 9.58
C ARG A 463 -10.88 25.96 9.51
N ALA A 464 -11.20 25.01 10.39
CA ALA A 464 -10.52 23.70 10.41
C ALA A 464 -10.67 22.92 9.10
N ALA A 465 -11.84 22.99 8.44
CA ALA A 465 -12.04 22.33 7.15
C ALA A 465 -11.25 23.01 6.03
N ARG A 466 -11.15 24.32 6.02
CA ARG A 466 -10.33 25.08 5.06
C ARG A 466 -8.83 24.78 5.24
N ASP A 467 -8.37 24.73 6.49
CA ASP A 467 -6.98 24.37 6.80
C ASP A 467 -6.67 22.92 6.37
N LEU A 468 -7.62 21.99 6.55
CA LEU A 468 -7.53 20.62 6.05
C LEU A 468 -7.48 20.56 4.51
N LEU A 469 -8.33 21.32 3.82
CA LEU A 469 -8.34 21.34 2.35
C LEU A 469 -7.03 21.88 1.77
N LEU A 470 -6.45 22.91 2.38
CA LEU A 470 -5.14 23.41 1.98
C LEU A 470 -4.03 22.37 2.21
N ALA A 471 -4.05 21.73 3.37
CA ALA A 471 -3.11 20.65 3.67
C ALA A 471 -3.28 19.46 2.69
N LEU A 472 -4.52 19.05 2.43
CA LEU A 472 -4.84 18.00 1.47
C LEU A 472 -4.36 18.34 0.06
N ALA A 473 -4.65 19.56 -0.42
CA ALA A 473 -4.20 20.03 -1.73
C ALA A 473 -2.67 19.96 -1.85
N THR A 474 -1.94 20.42 -0.82
CA THR A 474 -0.48 20.32 -0.79
C THR A 474 -0.01 18.86 -0.87
N GLY A 475 -0.61 17.96 -0.10
CA GLY A 475 -0.26 16.54 -0.11
C GLY A 475 -0.54 15.85 -1.43
N VAL A 476 -1.70 16.12 -2.04
CA VAL A 476 -2.08 15.57 -3.35
C VAL A 476 -1.16 16.09 -4.46
N ILE A 477 -0.87 17.39 -4.49
CA ILE A 477 0.04 17.99 -5.47
C ILE A 477 1.45 17.37 -5.32
N ALA A 478 1.97 17.29 -4.09
CA ALA A 478 3.26 16.66 -3.85
C ALA A 478 3.29 15.19 -4.30
N SER A 479 2.22 14.44 -4.04
CA SER A 479 2.10 13.06 -4.51
C SER A 479 2.04 12.97 -6.03
N LEU A 480 1.32 13.86 -6.72
CA LEU A 480 1.26 13.91 -8.18
C LEU A 480 2.62 14.20 -8.82
N LEU A 481 3.51 14.93 -8.11
CA LEU A 481 4.86 15.25 -8.59
C LEU A 481 5.87 14.13 -8.37
N ILE A 482 5.57 13.15 -7.51
CA ILE A 482 6.53 12.13 -7.06
C ILE A 482 6.15 10.73 -7.55
N ASN A 483 4.84 10.43 -7.63
CA ASN A 483 4.33 9.11 -7.95
C ASN A 483 3.89 9.00 -9.41
N ASP A 484 3.89 7.77 -9.93
CA ASP A 484 3.58 7.44 -11.33
C ASP A 484 2.13 6.95 -11.56
N ALA A 485 1.25 7.11 -10.56
CA ALA A 485 -0.14 6.65 -10.60
C ALA A 485 -1.15 7.81 -10.64
N THR A 486 -0.97 8.76 -11.55
CA THR A 486 -1.69 10.05 -11.63
C THR A 486 -3.21 9.90 -11.54
N GLY A 487 -3.81 8.97 -12.31
CA GLY A 487 -5.27 8.78 -12.33
C GLY A 487 -5.84 8.36 -10.96
N PHE A 488 -5.13 7.48 -10.24
CA PHE A 488 -5.52 7.06 -8.90
C PHE A 488 -5.42 8.19 -7.88
N MET A 489 -4.38 9.02 -7.98
CA MET A 489 -4.20 10.15 -7.08
C MET A 489 -5.24 11.24 -7.30
N LEU A 490 -5.59 11.52 -8.54
CA LEU A 490 -6.65 12.47 -8.86
C LEU A 490 -8.00 11.99 -8.30
N ALA A 491 -8.37 10.73 -8.57
CA ALA A 491 -9.62 10.16 -8.06
C ALA A 491 -9.65 10.07 -6.53
N GLY A 492 -8.56 9.63 -5.91
CA GLY A 492 -8.41 9.61 -4.45
C GLY A 492 -8.47 11.01 -3.84
N GLY A 493 -7.85 11.99 -4.48
CA GLY A 493 -7.90 13.40 -4.08
C GLY A 493 -9.33 13.97 -4.11
N ILE A 494 -10.11 13.62 -5.15
CA ILE A 494 -11.53 13.98 -5.28
C ILE A 494 -12.34 13.40 -4.11
N ALA A 495 -12.16 12.10 -3.82
CA ALA A 495 -12.80 11.44 -2.68
C ALA A 495 -12.47 12.13 -1.36
N CYS A 496 -11.18 12.45 -1.16
CA CYS A 496 -10.69 13.13 0.03
C CYS A 496 -11.26 14.54 0.18
N ALA A 497 -11.25 15.36 -0.87
CA ALA A 497 -11.82 16.70 -0.84
C ALA A 497 -13.32 16.66 -0.50
N SER A 498 -14.05 15.71 -1.08
CA SER A 498 -15.49 15.51 -0.82
C SER A 498 -15.77 15.09 0.62
N ALA A 499 -14.94 14.19 1.19
CA ALA A 499 -15.04 13.79 2.59
C ALA A 499 -14.80 14.96 3.55
N VAL A 500 -13.78 15.79 3.28
CA VAL A 500 -13.45 16.98 4.07
C VAL A 500 -14.53 18.06 3.95
N ALA A 501 -15.23 18.17 2.83
CA ALA A 501 -16.32 19.13 2.63
C ALA A 501 -17.41 19.05 3.72
N ARG A 502 -17.60 17.90 4.34
CA ARG A 502 -18.59 17.66 5.40
C ARG A 502 -17.96 17.42 6.78
N PHE A 503 -16.68 17.70 6.91
CA PHE A 503 -15.98 17.62 8.18
C PHE A 503 -16.15 18.93 8.97
N ALA A 504 -16.82 18.86 10.12
CA ALA A 504 -16.93 19.95 11.07
C ALA A 504 -16.59 19.38 12.46
N PRO A 505 -15.36 19.60 12.95
CA PRO A 505 -14.97 19.08 14.26
C PRO A 505 -15.75 19.81 15.36
N SER A 506 -16.35 19.04 16.24
CA SER A 506 -17.13 19.51 17.37
C SER A 506 -16.36 19.26 18.68
N GLY A 507 -16.05 20.28 19.44
CA GLY A 507 -15.88 20.03 20.82
C GLY A 507 -14.74 20.60 21.61
N ALA A 508 -15.02 20.76 22.91
CA ALA A 508 -14.08 21.13 23.94
C ALA A 508 -12.96 20.07 24.13
N PRO A 509 -11.74 20.47 24.46
CA PRO A 509 -10.63 19.53 24.72
C PRO A 509 -10.97 18.58 25.86
N VAL A 510 -10.70 17.31 25.68
CA VAL A 510 -10.76 16.33 26.75
C VAL A 510 -9.55 16.56 27.67
N ARG A 511 -9.78 17.08 28.87
CA ARG A 511 -8.74 17.14 29.89
C ARG A 511 -8.52 15.73 30.41
N LEU A 512 -7.35 15.15 30.15
CA LEU A 512 -6.91 13.89 30.73
C LEU A 512 -6.35 14.19 32.14
N PRO A 513 -7.03 13.77 33.22
CA PRO A 513 -6.61 14.13 34.59
C PRO A 513 -5.21 13.57 34.94
N VAL A 514 -4.80 12.46 34.35
CA VAL A 514 -3.48 11.85 34.57
C VAL A 514 -2.35 12.67 33.93
N LEU A 515 -2.51 13.15 32.72
CA LEU A 515 -1.49 13.97 32.04
C LEU A 515 -1.33 15.35 32.68
N SER A 516 -2.38 15.92 33.22
CA SER A 516 -2.31 17.21 33.92
C SER A 516 -1.52 17.13 35.24
N ARG A 517 -1.47 15.96 35.88
CA ARG A 517 -0.65 15.73 37.11
C ARG A 517 0.82 15.50 36.75
N LEU A 518 1.12 14.77 35.67
CA LEU A 518 2.50 14.50 35.23
C LEU A 518 3.20 15.75 34.61
N LEU A 519 2.44 16.68 34.04
CA LEU A 519 2.97 17.89 33.42
C LEU A 519 2.97 19.13 34.36
N ARG A 520 2.66 18.97 35.65
CA ARG A 520 2.87 20.00 36.67
C ARG A 520 4.09 19.64 37.52
N PRO A 521 5.31 19.93 37.09
CA PRO A 521 6.45 19.81 38.00
C PRO A 521 6.35 20.91 39.07
N GLY A 522 6.16 20.49 40.32
CA GLY A 522 6.78 21.18 41.44
C GLY A 522 6.32 22.58 41.85
N ARG A 523 5.08 23.02 41.58
CA ARG A 523 4.61 24.32 42.15
C ARG A 523 4.06 24.22 43.58
N GLU A 524 3.91 23.03 44.12
CA GLU A 524 3.43 22.85 45.54
C GLU A 524 4.57 22.80 46.58
N ALA A 525 5.82 22.62 46.14
CA ALA A 525 6.96 22.62 47.09
C ALA A 525 7.47 24.01 47.49
N ALA A 526 6.95 25.09 46.90
CA ALA A 526 7.43 26.44 47.15
C ALA A 526 6.55 27.28 48.11
N ARG A 527 5.51 26.69 48.74
CA ARG A 527 4.61 27.44 49.66
C ARG A 527 4.73 27.00 51.12
N GLY A 528 5.73 26.30 51.49
CA GLY A 528 5.89 25.82 52.85
C GLY A 528 7.28 26.11 53.42
N TYR A 529 7.76 27.33 53.50
CA TYR A 529 8.82 27.78 54.41
C TYR A 529 8.97 29.30 54.30
N LEU A 530 8.20 29.98 55.11
CA LEU A 530 8.60 31.27 55.71
C LEU A 530 7.98 31.35 57.10
N PRO A 531 8.80 31.61 58.12
CA PRO A 531 8.38 31.68 59.51
C PRO A 531 7.53 32.93 59.84
#